data_976321c921907ceab211237b50040517
#
_entry.id   976321c921907ceab211237b50040517
#
_cell.length_a   1.000
_cell.length_b   1.000
_cell.length_c   1.000
_cell.angle_alpha   90.00
_cell.angle_beta   90.00
_cell.angle_gamma   90.00
#
_symmetry.space_group_name_H-M   'P 1'
#
loop_
_entity.id
_entity.type
_entity.pdbx_description
1 polymer ?
#
loop_
_entity_poly.entity_id
_entity_poly.type
_entity_poly.pdbx_seq_one_letter_code
_entity_poly.pdbx_strand_id
1 'polypeptide(L)'
;MILGTMYIYVSDLKKSVDFYSKLLQESPLKANDDRWVQFGNKIALYNKSYDAKIIGKNPSASFNQAYIDDFYKDTGTSKNNLVVFNFEVDDLQTEYERLKGLNIGEVSELMYVNVHMPYWYFNIVDPDGNTLEITGRYEGTSQL
;
A
#
# COMPACT_ATOMS: atom_id res chain seq x y z
N MET A 1 22.24 -4.03 10.71
CA MET A 1 20.83 -4.32 10.36
C MET A 1 20.40 -3.27 9.36
N ILE A 2 19.72 -3.67 8.30
CA ILE A 2 19.15 -2.77 7.28
C ILE A 2 17.68 -3.10 7.08
N LEU A 3 16.87 -2.10 6.68
CA LEU A 3 15.49 -2.36 6.26
C LEU A 3 15.52 -3.21 4.97
N GLY A 4 14.86 -4.36 5.00
CA GLY A 4 14.69 -5.21 3.82
C GLY A 4 13.56 -4.71 2.93
N THR A 5 12.39 -5.26 3.08
CA THR A 5 11.20 -4.90 2.30
C THR A 5 10.06 -4.50 3.23
N MET A 6 9.34 -3.45 2.91
CA MET A 6 8.01 -3.19 3.48
C MET A 6 6.98 -3.90 2.63
N TYR A 7 6.04 -4.60 3.25
CA TYR A 7 4.96 -5.23 2.52
C TYR A 7 3.60 -5.05 3.19
N ILE A 8 2.57 -5.12 2.38
CA ILE A 8 1.19 -4.89 2.78
C ILE A 8 0.42 -6.21 2.58
N TYR A 9 -0.36 -6.60 3.58
CA TYR A 9 -1.34 -7.66 3.43
C TYR A 9 -2.48 -7.19 2.54
N VAL A 10 -2.83 -8.00 1.54
CA VAL A 10 -3.92 -7.69 0.62
C VAL A 10 -4.93 -8.84 0.58
N SER A 11 -6.20 -8.51 0.49
CA SER A 11 -7.31 -9.48 0.44
C SER A 11 -7.55 -9.98 -0.98
N ASP A 12 -7.32 -9.13 -1.99
CA ASP A 12 -7.44 -9.44 -3.42
C ASP A 12 -6.20 -8.95 -4.15
N LEU A 13 -5.26 -9.88 -4.39
CA LEU A 13 -3.97 -9.54 -4.99
C LEU A 13 -4.12 -8.88 -6.36
N LYS A 14 -5.07 -9.34 -7.19
CA LYS A 14 -5.27 -8.79 -8.53
C LYS A 14 -5.73 -7.34 -8.50
N LYS A 15 -6.70 -7.01 -7.65
CA LYS A 15 -7.16 -5.63 -7.46
C LYS A 15 -6.05 -4.74 -6.93
N SER A 16 -5.30 -5.22 -5.94
CA SER A 16 -4.21 -4.45 -5.35
C SER A 16 -3.06 -4.26 -6.33
N VAL A 17 -2.72 -5.25 -7.15
CA VAL A 17 -1.72 -5.10 -8.22
C VAL A 17 -2.16 -4.05 -9.24
N ASP A 18 -3.43 -4.07 -9.67
CA ASP A 18 -3.96 -3.05 -10.59
C ASP A 18 -3.89 -1.64 -9.98
N PHE A 19 -4.31 -1.50 -8.73
CA PHE A 19 -4.25 -0.24 -7.99
C PHE A 19 -2.81 0.29 -7.88
N TYR A 20 -1.89 -0.52 -7.34
CA TYR A 20 -0.51 -0.07 -7.11
C TYR A 20 0.28 0.12 -8.41
N SER A 21 0.00 -0.64 -9.46
CA SER A 21 0.59 -0.40 -10.78
C SER A 21 0.20 0.97 -11.35
N LYS A 22 -1.06 1.37 -11.18
CA LYS A 22 -1.56 2.68 -11.61
C LYS A 22 -1.05 3.81 -10.71
N LEU A 23 -1.05 3.60 -9.39
CA LEU A 23 -0.54 4.57 -8.43
C LEU A 23 0.93 4.88 -8.68
N LEU A 24 1.77 3.84 -8.70
CA LEU A 24 3.22 3.96 -8.81
C LEU A 24 3.69 4.21 -10.24
N GLN A 25 2.81 4.05 -11.24
CA GLN A 25 3.14 4.07 -12.66
C GLN A 25 4.25 3.06 -12.99
N GLU A 26 4.23 1.90 -12.34
CA GLU A 26 5.21 0.83 -12.47
C GLU A 26 4.51 -0.50 -12.76
N SER A 27 5.19 -1.36 -13.52
CA SER A 27 4.83 -2.77 -13.59
C SER A 27 5.50 -3.53 -12.43
N PRO A 28 4.91 -4.63 -11.95
CA PRO A 28 5.56 -5.47 -10.97
C PRO A 28 6.93 -5.96 -11.45
N LEU A 29 7.96 -5.85 -10.60
CA LEU A 29 9.29 -6.39 -10.87
C LEU A 29 9.34 -7.90 -10.71
N LYS A 30 8.61 -8.40 -9.73
CA LYS A 30 8.62 -9.81 -9.36
C LYS A 30 7.24 -10.23 -8.87
N ALA A 31 6.78 -11.37 -9.36
CA ALA A 31 5.58 -12.03 -8.87
C ALA A 31 5.92 -13.50 -8.58
N ASN A 32 5.51 -13.99 -7.41
CA ASN A 32 5.62 -15.40 -7.03
C ASN A 32 4.19 -15.95 -6.87
N ASP A 33 3.68 -16.55 -7.93
CA ASP A 33 2.30 -17.01 -8.03
C ASP A 33 1.28 -15.93 -7.59
N ASP A 34 0.17 -16.33 -7.01
CA ASP A 34 -0.80 -15.43 -6.40
C ASP A 34 -0.46 -15.08 -4.93
N ARG A 35 0.78 -15.31 -4.49
CA ARG A 35 1.21 -15.11 -3.13
C ARG A 35 1.84 -13.75 -2.86
N TRP A 36 2.74 -13.33 -3.74
CA TRP A 36 3.63 -12.19 -3.51
C TRP A 36 3.90 -11.42 -4.79
N VAL A 37 3.75 -10.10 -4.75
CA VAL A 37 4.11 -9.20 -5.84
C VAL A 37 4.93 -8.05 -5.30
N GLN A 38 6.03 -7.71 -5.96
CA GLN A 38 6.95 -6.65 -5.55
C GLN A 38 7.09 -5.60 -6.64
N PHE A 39 7.03 -4.32 -6.24
CA PHE A 39 7.25 -3.14 -7.07
C PHE A 39 8.58 -2.49 -6.71
N GLY A 40 9.53 -2.43 -7.64
CA GLY A 40 10.85 -1.89 -7.37
C GLY A 40 11.45 -2.43 -6.07
N ASN A 41 12.13 -1.58 -5.32
CA ASN A 41 12.66 -1.92 -3.99
C ASN A 41 11.84 -1.32 -2.83
N LYS A 42 10.65 -0.81 -3.13
CA LYS A 42 9.92 0.03 -2.17
C LYS A 42 8.77 -0.71 -1.49
N ILE A 43 7.91 -1.35 -2.26
CA ILE A 43 6.68 -1.92 -1.74
C ILE A 43 6.44 -3.32 -2.29
N ALA A 44 5.90 -4.20 -1.46
CA ALA A 44 5.44 -5.52 -1.87
C ALA A 44 4.04 -5.78 -1.35
N LEU A 45 3.31 -6.63 -2.05
CA LEU A 45 1.96 -7.07 -1.70
C LEU A 45 2.01 -8.56 -1.35
N TYR A 46 1.39 -8.93 -0.24
CA TYR A 46 1.32 -10.30 0.24
C TYR A 46 -0.13 -10.75 0.41
N ASN A 47 -0.49 -11.78 -0.34
CA ASN A 47 -1.79 -12.42 -0.25
C ASN A 47 -1.77 -13.55 0.79
N LYS A 48 -2.18 -13.24 2.01
CA LYS A 48 -2.24 -14.22 3.11
C LYS A 48 -3.17 -15.40 2.82
N SER A 49 -4.20 -15.23 1.98
CA SER A 49 -5.12 -16.29 1.59
C SER A 49 -4.45 -17.42 0.80
N TYR A 50 -3.33 -17.15 0.14
CA TYR A 50 -2.53 -18.17 -0.53
C TYR A 50 -1.95 -19.17 0.47
N ASP A 51 -1.33 -18.66 1.54
CA ASP A 51 -0.76 -19.53 2.59
C ASP A 51 -1.84 -20.28 3.37
N ALA A 52 -3.01 -19.66 3.59
CA ALA A 52 -4.15 -20.33 4.20
C ALA A 52 -4.57 -21.60 3.44
N LYS A 53 -4.55 -21.56 2.11
CA LYS A 53 -4.87 -22.71 1.26
C LYS A 53 -3.84 -23.84 1.39
N ILE A 54 -2.55 -23.50 1.53
CA ILE A 54 -1.49 -24.49 1.73
C ILE A 54 -1.62 -25.12 3.12
N ILE A 55 -1.81 -24.29 4.15
CA ILE A 55 -1.97 -24.73 5.54
C ILE A 55 -3.17 -25.68 5.66
N GLY A 56 -4.26 -25.40 4.96
CA GLY A 56 -5.47 -26.24 4.96
C GLY A 56 -5.30 -27.60 4.25
N LYS A 57 -4.26 -27.75 3.40
CA LYS A 57 -4.03 -29.00 2.64
C LYS A 57 -2.89 -29.85 3.20
N ASN A 58 -1.69 -29.31 3.26
CA ASN A 58 -0.50 -30.00 3.74
C ASN A 58 0.51 -29.00 4.30
N PRO A 59 0.30 -28.52 5.54
CA PRO A 59 1.12 -27.45 6.09
C PRO A 59 2.58 -27.84 6.30
N SER A 60 2.85 -29.08 6.68
CA SER A 60 4.20 -29.54 7.05
C SER A 60 5.19 -29.58 5.88
N ALA A 61 4.71 -29.58 4.64
CA ALA A 61 5.57 -29.54 3.45
C ALA A 61 6.17 -28.14 3.19
N SER A 62 5.53 -27.06 3.71
CA SER A 62 5.87 -25.67 3.41
C SER A 62 6.17 -24.84 4.66
N PHE A 63 5.63 -25.22 5.83
CA PHE A 63 5.67 -24.43 7.05
C PHE A 63 5.99 -25.29 8.26
N ASN A 64 6.74 -24.71 9.20
CA ASN A 64 6.89 -25.32 10.53
C ASN A 64 5.73 -24.92 11.45
N GLN A 65 5.62 -25.57 12.60
CA GLN A 65 4.54 -25.31 13.54
C GLN A 65 4.56 -23.86 14.06
N ALA A 66 5.72 -23.28 14.29
CA ALA A 66 5.83 -21.90 14.77
C ALA A 66 5.21 -20.90 13.79
N TYR A 67 5.41 -21.07 12.48
CA TYR A 67 4.78 -20.25 11.47
C TYR A 67 3.25 -20.41 11.47
N ILE A 68 2.76 -21.64 11.56
CA ILE A 68 1.33 -21.94 11.58
C ILE A 68 0.65 -21.31 12.80
N ASP A 69 1.28 -21.41 13.96
CA ASP A 69 0.77 -20.82 15.20
C ASP A 69 0.68 -19.28 15.10
N ASP A 70 1.72 -18.66 14.54
CA ASP A 70 1.75 -17.21 14.32
C ASP A 70 0.73 -16.75 13.27
N PHE A 71 0.57 -17.52 12.21
CA PHE A 71 -0.39 -17.24 11.14
C PHE A 71 -1.82 -17.08 11.66
N TYR A 72 -2.22 -17.90 12.63
CA TYR A 72 -3.58 -17.86 13.21
C TYR A 72 -3.76 -16.83 14.32
N LYS A 73 -2.69 -16.26 14.87
CA LYS A 73 -2.79 -15.18 15.86
C LYS A 73 -3.29 -13.89 15.25
N ASP A 74 -2.90 -13.62 14.01
CA ASP A 74 -3.29 -12.42 13.28
C ASP A 74 -4.58 -12.70 12.51
N THR A 75 -5.70 -12.22 13.03
CA THR A 75 -7.02 -12.37 12.41
C THR A 75 -7.21 -11.46 11.18
N GLY A 76 -6.23 -10.59 10.86
CA GLY A 76 -6.17 -9.82 9.60
C GLY A 76 -7.27 -8.77 9.41
N THR A 77 -8.08 -8.48 10.44
CA THR A 77 -9.22 -7.56 10.33
C THR A 77 -8.97 -6.18 10.95
N SER A 78 -7.84 -6.01 11.63
CA SER A 78 -7.49 -4.73 12.24
C SER A 78 -6.84 -3.83 11.21
N LYS A 79 -7.46 -2.68 10.93
CA LYS A 79 -6.82 -1.61 10.15
C LYS A 79 -5.57 -1.16 10.88
N ASN A 80 -4.43 -1.16 10.21
CA ASN A 80 -3.19 -0.63 10.76
C ASN A 80 -3.19 0.89 10.64
N ASN A 81 -3.58 1.58 11.72
CA ASN A 81 -3.57 3.03 11.78
C ASN A 81 -2.25 3.60 12.37
N LEU A 82 -1.25 2.75 12.60
CA LEU A 82 0.01 3.14 13.24
C LEU A 82 1.13 3.42 12.23
N VAL A 83 1.00 2.95 11.00
CA VAL A 83 1.97 3.16 9.92
C VAL A 83 1.28 3.86 8.77
N VAL A 84 1.87 4.97 8.32
CA VAL A 84 1.44 5.72 7.14
C VAL A 84 2.50 5.54 6.06
N PHE A 85 2.09 5.18 4.85
CA PHE A 85 2.96 5.21 3.68
C PHE A 85 2.86 6.58 3.05
N ASN A 86 3.97 7.33 3.09
CA ASN A 86 4.09 8.61 2.42
C ASN A 86 4.83 8.42 1.10
N PHE A 87 4.28 8.98 0.04
CA PHE A 87 4.89 9.06 -1.29
C PHE A 87 5.15 10.51 -1.64
N GLU A 88 6.34 10.82 -2.11
CA GLU A 88 6.71 12.14 -2.58
C GLU A 88 6.63 12.23 -4.10
N VAL A 89 6.08 13.35 -4.59
CA VAL A 89 6.00 13.69 -6.02
C VAL A 89 6.52 15.10 -6.27
N ASP A 90 7.00 15.35 -7.47
CA ASP A 90 7.55 16.67 -7.84
C ASP A 90 6.44 17.72 -7.96
N ASP A 91 5.27 17.36 -8.47
CA ASP A 91 4.13 18.22 -8.72
C ASP A 91 2.84 17.59 -8.14
N LEU A 92 2.42 18.12 -7.00
CA LEU A 92 1.27 17.58 -6.27
C LEU A 92 -0.05 17.81 -7.00
N GLN A 93 -0.21 18.95 -7.71
CA GLN A 93 -1.43 19.26 -8.45
C GLN A 93 -1.63 18.27 -9.60
N THR A 94 -0.60 18.06 -10.39
CA THR A 94 -0.63 17.11 -11.51
C THR A 94 -0.97 15.70 -11.03
N GLU A 95 -0.37 15.27 -9.93
CA GLU A 95 -0.63 13.94 -9.38
C GLU A 95 -2.04 13.80 -8.78
N TYR A 96 -2.52 14.84 -8.11
CA TYR A 96 -3.88 14.90 -7.58
C TYR A 96 -4.93 14.74 -8.69
N GLU A 97 -4.79 15.50 -9.77
CA GLU A 97 -5.69 15.42 -10.93
C GLU A 97 -5.61 14.05 -11.61
N ARG A 98 -4.41 13.51 -11.75
CA ARG A 98 -4.20 12.17 -12.32
C ARG A 98 -4.93 11.09 -11.53
N LEU A 99 -4.74 11.05 -10.21
CA LEU A 99 -5.35 10.02 -9.36
C LEU A 99 -6.87 10.18 -9.24
N LYS A 100 -7.38 11.40 -9.19
CA LYS A 100 -8.84 11.64 -9.27
C LYS A 100 -9.42 11.16 -10.61
N GLY A 101 -8.73 11.42 -11.71
CA GLY A 101 -9.18 11.01 -13.05
C GLY A 101 -9.15 9.50 -13.26
N LEU A 102 -8.23 8.79 -12.63
CA LEU A 102 -8.15 7.32 -12.70
C LEU A 102 -9.26 6.59 -11.93
N ASN A 103 -9.84 7.24 -10.92
CA ASN A 103 -10.89 6.68 -10.06
C ASN A 103 -10.55 5.27 -9.51
N ILE A 104 -9.30 5.08 -9.08
CA ILE A 104 -8.80 3.79 -8.56
C ILE A 104 -8.99 3.63 -7.06
N GLY A 105 -9.31 4.69 -6.34
CA GLY A 105 -9.54 4.74 -4.91
C GLY A 105 -10.15 6.07 -4.49
N GLU A 106 -10.58 6.17 -3.24
CA GLU A 106 -11.09 7.41 -2.66
C GLU A 106 -9.93 8.39 -2.45
N VAL A 107 -10.03 9.57 -3.06
CA VAL A 107 -9.04 10.66 -2.97
C VAL A 107 -9.62 11.78 -2.12
N SER A 108 -8.90 12.20 -1.07
CA SER A 108 -9.30 13.32 -0.21
C SER A 108 -9.19 14.67 -0.92
N GLU A 109 -9.66 15.73 -0.27
CA GLU A 109 -9.29 17.09 -0.65
C GLU A 109 -7.79 17.34 -0.39
N LEU A 110 -7.22 18.37 -1.04
CA LEU A 110 -5.88 18.86 -0.74
C LEU A 110 -5.85 19.48 0.66
N MET A 111 -4.89 19.07 1.46
CA MET A 111 -4.70 19.50 2.84
C MET A 111 -3.41 20.29 2.97
N TYR A 112 -3.45 21.32 3.82
CA TYR A 112 -2.31 22.17 4.12
C TYR A 112 -1.98 22.12 5.60
N VAL A 113 -0.69 21.98 5.92
CA VAL A 113 -0.17 22.01 7.28
C VAL A 113 1.02 22.95 7.36
N ASN A 114 1.07 23.79 8.39
CA ASN A 114 2.19 24.66 8.68
C ASN A 114 2.38 24.77 10.19
N VAL A 115 3.04 23.77 10.78
CA VAL A 115 3.39 23.77 12.21
C VAL A 115 4.87 24.10 12.38
N HIS A 116 5.77 23.32 11.79
CA HIS A 116 7.21 23.57 11.77
C HIS A 116 7.71 24.00 10.40
N MET A 117 7.08 23.47 9.35
CA MET A 117 7.30 23.87 7.96
C MET A 117 5.99 23.69 7.18
N PRO A 118 5.74 24.55 6.17
CA PRO A 118 4.55 24.42 5.34
C PRO A 118 4.69 23.24 4.39
N TYR A 119 3.62 22.44 4.25
CA TYR A 119 3.51 21.43 3.20
C TYR A 119 2.06 21.16 2.84
N TRP A 120 1.88 20.66 1.62
CA TRP A 120 0.62 20.22 1.08
C TRP A 120 0.64 18.71 0.88
N TYR A 121 -0.51 18.09 1.06
CA TYR A 121 -0.69 16.67 0.80
C TYR A 121 -2.16 16.34 0.51
N PHE A 122 -2.38 15.15 0.00
CA PHE A 122 -3.70 14.50 -0.02
C PHE A 122 -3.52 13.01 0.28
N ASN A 123 -4.64 12.37 0.59
CA ASN A 123 -4.68 10.93 0.83
C ASN A 123 -5.40 10.21 -0.30
N ILE A 124 -4.99 8.98 -0.57
CA ILE A 124 -5.75 8.03 -1.38
C ILE A 124 -5.90 6.72 -0.60
N VAL A 125 -7.06 6.07 -0.71
CA VAL A 125 -7.36 4.82 -0.02
C VAL A 125 -7.16 3.65 -0.98
N ASP A 126 -6.40 2.64 -0.57
CA ASP A 126 -6.17 1.42 -1.33
C ASP A 126 -7.37 0.47 -1.26
N PRO A 127 -7.41 -0.64 -2.06
CA PRO A 127 -8.52 -1.59 -2.06
C PRO A 127 -8.79 -2.28 -0.71
N ASP A 128 -7.83 -2.33 0.19
CA ASP A 128 -7.96 -2.91 1.53
C ASP A 128 -8.26 -1.85 2.62
N GLY A 129 -8.43 -0.59 2.23
CA GLY A 129 -8.77 0.51 3.11
C GLY A 129 -7.57 1.14 3.82
N ASN A 130 -6.35 0.90 3.35
CA ASN A 130 -5.17 1.59 3.85
C ASN A 130 -5.12 3.02 3.28
N THR A 131 -4.79 3.97 4.14
CA THR A 131 -4.59 5.36 3.74
C THR A 131 -3.13 5.56 3.33
N LEU A 132 -2.94 6.10 2.12
CA LEU A 132 -1.65 6.47 1.56
C LEU A 132 -1.60 7.99 1.46
N GLU A 133 -0.55 8.61 1.96
CA GLU A 133 -0.34 10.06 1.92
C GLU A 133 0.56 10.41 0.74
N ILE A 134 0.15 11.38 -0.07
CA ILE A 134 0.92 11.90 -1.18
C ILE A 134 1.30 13.34 -0.89
N THR A 135 2.60 13.64 -0.84
CA THR A 135 3.17 14.97 -0.61
C THR A 135 3.93 15.45 -1.83
N GLY A 136 4.04 16.76 -2.00
CA GLY A 136 4.83 17.33 -3.09
C GLY A 136 4.72 18.84 -3.14
N ARG A 137 5.44 19.44 -4.10
CA ARG A 137 5.34 20.88 -4.34
C ARG A 137 3.95 21.22 -4.87
N TYR A 138 3.34 22.24 -4.27
CA TYR A 138 2.06 22.78 -4.68
C TYR A 138 2.14 24.31 -4.73
N GLU A 139 1.81 24.88 -5.89
CA GLU A 139 1.85 26.35 -6.11
C GLU A 139 0.50 27.02 -5.89
N GLY A 140 -0.49 26.28 -5.37
CA GLY A 140 -1.79 26.86 -5.02
C GLY A 140 -1.67 27.86 -3.87
N THR A 141 -2.45 28.92 -3.94
CA THR A 141 -2.54 29.90 -2.85
C THR A 141 -3.19 29.25 -1.63
N SER A 142 -2.51 29.29 -0.49
CA SER A 142 -3.13 29.04 0.81
C SER A 142 -4.15 30.18 1.07
N GLN A 143 -5.38 30.03 0.56
CA GLN A 143 -6.49 30.82 1.05
C GLN A 143 -6.96 30.16 2.35
N LEU A 144 -6.44 30.66 3.45
CA LEU A 144 -7.02 30.49 4.76
C LEU A 144 -8.20 31.44 4.91
#